data_3545ac5ae49e052ac551669815b886df
#
_entry.id   3545ac5ae49e052ac551669815b886df
#
_cell.length_a   1.000
_cell.length_b   1.000
_cell.length_c   1.000
_cell.angle_alpha   90.00
_cell.angle_beta   90.00
_cell.angle_gamma   90.00
#
_symmetry.space_group_name_H-M   'P 1'
#
loop_
_entity.id
_entity.type
_entity.pdbx_description
1 polymer ?
#
loop_
_entity_poly.entity_id
_entity_poly.type
_entity_poly.pdbx_seq_one_letter_code
_entity_poly.pdbx_strand_id
1 'polypeptide(L)'
;FASVGLAACGGGGSKATTTTSGPPTTLPKPVANIVIRPAQGPVGTAFTLIGTGFKPGETVTFQVVFPDPSHPPFAGQPHKTTPDGAVQTTYRATPGNPNGTYTVKATGDMGTTGENTFVLGSASAASTPTTTRAATTTTK
;
A
#
# COMPACT_ATOMS: atom_id res chain seq x y z
N PHE A 1 79.30 28.98 -22.13
CA PHE A 1 78.20 29.71 -22.75
C PHE A 1 76.90 29.21 -22.26
N ALA A 2 76.07 30.10 -21.68
CA ALA A 2 74.85 29.92 -21.07
C ALA A 2 73.76 29.47 -22.06
N SER A 3 72.87 28.61 -21.60
CA SER A 3 71.52 28.51 -22.13
C SER A 3 70.57 28.09 -21.01
N VAL A 4 69.75 29.03 -20.68
CA VAL A 4 68.70 28.96 -19.71
C VAL A 4 67.52 28.21 -20.35
N GLY A 5 67.16 27.06 -19.82
CA GLY A 5 65.93 26.36 -20.15
C GLY A 5 64.85 26.73 -19.12
N LEU A 6 63.92 27.55 -19.52
CA LEU A 6 62.79 27.93 -18.72
C LEU A 6 61.76 26.79 -18.73
N ALA A 7 61.64 26.06 -17.64
CA ALA A 7 60.57 25.11 -17.45
C ALA A 7 59.28 25.88 -17.13
N ALA A 8 58.37 25.91 -18.06
CA ALA A 8 57.03 26.38 -17.85
C ALA A 8 56.27 25.41 -16.93
N CYS A 9 56.06 25.83 -15.73
CA CYS A 9 55.19 25.16 -14.78
C CYS A 9 53.74 25.33 -15.23
N GLY A 10 53.24 24.36 -15.99
CA GLY A 10 51.83 24.26 -16.30
C GLY A 10 51.09 23.89 -15.06
N GLY A 11 50.56 24.88 -14.36
CA GLY A 11 49.62 24.68 -13.28
C GLY A 11 48.35 24.04 -13.81
N GLY A 12 48.28 22.73 -13.79
CA GLY A 12 47.03 22.00 -13.96
C GLY A 12 46.15 22.27 -12.75
N GLY A 13 45.33 23.29 -12.83
CA GLY A 13 44.28 23.47 -11.88
C GLY A 13 43.32 22.27 -11.94
N SER A 14 43.52 21.32 -11.05
CA SER A 14 42.51 20.30 -10.81
C SER A 14 41.29 21.01 -10.32
N LYS A 15 40.35 21.21 -11.22
CA LYS A 15 39.01 21.62 -10.87
C LYS A 15 38.41 20.48 -10.07
N ALA A 16 38.45 20.56 -8.74
CA ALA A 16 37.70 19.69 -7.89
C ALA A 16 36.22 19.94 -8.21
N THR A 17 35.64 19.03 -8.97
CA THR A 17 34.20 18.98 -9.15
C THR A 17 33.63 18.55 -7.80
N THR A 18 33.29 19.50 -7.01
CA THR A 18 32.48 19.24 -5.81
C THR A 18 31.14 18.78 -6.34
N THR A 19 30.99 17.47 -6.50
CA THR A 19 29.69 16.87 -6.69
C THR A 19 28.96 17.10 -5.38
N THR A 20 28.22 18.18 -5.31
CA THR A 20 27.27 18.40 -4.21
C THR A 20 26.23 17.32 -4.39
N SER A 21 26.47 16.20 -3.71
CA SER A 21 25.49 15.16 -3.53
C SER A 21 24.35 15.83 -2.73
N GLY A 22 23.34 16.34 -3.44
CA GLY A 22 22.10 16.78 -2.81
C GLY A 22 21.55 15.65 -1.96
N PRO A 23 20.75 15.91 -0.90
CA PRO A 23 20.12 14.88 -0.12
C PRO A 23 19.40 13.94 -1.10
N PRO A 24 19.46 12.61 -0.91
CA PRO A 24 18.80 11.68 -1.80
C PRO A 24 17.33 12.05 -1.84
N THR A 25 16.91 12.62 -2.95
CA THR A 25 15.49 12.86 -3.21
C THR A 25 14.91 11.49 -3.44
N THR A 26 14.44 10.87 -2.37
CA THR A 26 13.69 9.62 -2.46
C THR A 26 12.42 9.98 -3.21
N LEU A 27 12.37 9.64 -4.49
CA LEU A 27 11.15 9.73 -5.28
C LEU A 27 10.04 9.03 -4.49
N PRO A 28 8.90 9.69 -4.25
CA PRO A 28 7.81 9.06 -3.52
C PRO A 28 7.45 7.76 -4.23
N LYS A 29 7.48 6.68 -3.49
CA LYS A 29 7.11 5.35 -3.99
C LYS A 29 5.67 5.41 -4.47
N PRO A 30 5.35 4.94 -5.67
CA PRO A 30 3.98 4.95 -6.15
C PRO A 30 3.09 4.16 -5.20
N VAL A 31 2.01 4.81 -4.75
CA VAL A 31 1.06 4.23 -3.80
C VAL A 31 -0.23 3.89 -4.52
N ALA A 32 -0.61 2.62 -4.45
CA ALA A 32 -1.89 2.14 -4.95
C ALA A 32 -2.99 2.31 -3.89
N ASN A 33 -4.21 2.50 -4.35
CA ASN A 33 -5.39 2.51 -3.48
C ASN A 33 -5.94 1.08 -3.36
N ILE A 34 -6.11 0.60 -2.13
CA ILE A 34 -6.69 -0.70 -1.83
C ILE A 34 -8.06 -0.50 -1.20
N VAL A 35 -9.07 -1.12 -1.80
CA VAL A 35 -10.45 -1.15 -1.27
C VAL A 35 -10.80 -2.57 -0.87
N ILE A 36 -11.39 -2.75 0.29
CA ILE A 36 -11.80 -4.05 0.82
C ILE A 36 -13.30 -4.04 1.06
N ARG A 37 -13.97 -5.05 0.53
CA ARG A 37 -15.44 -5.18 0.67
C ARG A 37 -15.84 -6.61 1.05
N PRO A 38 -16.64 -6.79 2.08
CA PRO A 38 -17.03 -5.79 3.10
C PRO A 38 -15.81 -5.33 3.92
N ALA A 39 -15.88 -4.20 4.63
CA ALA A 39 -14.81 -3.72 5.50
C ALA A 39 -14.73 -4.49 6.83
N GLN A 40 -15.76 -5.27 7.14
CA GLN A 40 -15.83 -6.14 8.31
C GLN A 40 -16.77 -7.32 8.07
N GLY A 41 -16.57 -8.40 8.80
CA GLY A 41 -17.43 -9.58 8.72
C GLY A 41 -17.01 -10.69 9.67
N PRO A 42 -17.88 -11.67 9.92
CA PRO A 42 -17.54 -12.84 10.71
C PRO A 42 -16.61 -13.81 9.96
N VAL A 43 -16.11 -14.79 10.68
CA VAL A 43 -15.38 -15.91 10.08
C VAL A 43 -16.24 -16.57 8.99
N GLY A 44 -15.61 -16.91 7.86
CA GLY A 44 -16.30 -17.43 6.68
C GLY A 44 -16.66 -16.35 5.64
N THR A 45 -16.57 -15.07 6.00
CA THR A 45 -16.79 -13.96 5.07
C THR A 45 -15.74 -13.97 3.97
N ALA A 46 -16.19 -13.78 2.74
CA ALA A 46 -15.33 -13.53 1.59
C ALA A 46 -15.10 -12.02 1.45
N PHE A 47 -13.87 -11.60 1.64
CA PHE A 47 -13.43 -10.21 1.48
C PHE A 47 -12.88 -10.02 0.06
N THR A 48 -13.50 -9.15 -0.70
CA THR A 48 -13.01 -8.77 -2.03
C THR A 48 -11.98 -7.64 -1.87
N LEU A 49 -10.78 -7.89 -2.33
CA LEU A 49 -9.66 -6.96 -2.30
C LEU A 49 -9.50 -6.36 -3.70
N ILE A 50 -9.67 -5.07 -3.82
CA ILE A 50 -9.58 -4.33 -5.08
C ILE A 50 -8.43 -3.35 -4.97
N GLY A 51 -7.45 -3.49 -5.85
CA GLY A 51 -6.33 -2.57 -5.96
C GLY A 51 -6.44 -1.74 -7.22
N THR A 52 -6.17 -0.44 -7.12
CA THR A 52 -6.14 0.48 -8.25
C THR A 52 -4.95 1.42 -8.16
N GLY A 53 -4.48 1.94 -9.29
CA GLY A 53 -3.32 2.83 -9.32
C GLY A 53 -1.99 2.09 -9.45
N PHE A 54 -2.02 0.80 -9.79
CA PHE A 54 -0.84 0.05 -10.21
C PHE A 54 -0.48 0.38 -11.67
N LYS A 55 0.70 -0.01 -12.08
CA LYS A 55 1.08 0.12 -13.49
C LYS A 55 0.36 -0.93 -14.35
N PRO A 56 0.00 -0.62 -15.58
CA PRO A 56 -0.58 -1.59 -16.50
C PRO A 56 0.33 -2.82 -16.67
N GLY A 57 -0.23 -4.01 -16.49
CA GLY A 57 0.50 -5.27 -16.62
C GLY A 57 1.45 -5.60 -15.46
N GLU A 58 1.45 -4.81 -14.39
CA GLU A 58 2.20 -5.10 -13.15
C GLU A 58 1.65 -6.36 -12.48
N THR A 59 2.54 -7.19 -11.94
CA THR A 59 2.14 -8.37 -11.17
C THR A 59 2.05 -8.01 -9.71
N VAL A 60 0.85 -8.08 -9.16
CA VAL A 60 0.55 -7.70 -7.77
C VAL A 60 0.32 -8.91 -6.91
N THR A 61 1.00 -8.96 -5.77
CA THR A 61 0.78 -9.96 -4.73
C THR A 61 0.13 -9.28 -3.52
N PHE A 62 -1.00 -9.85 -3.09
CA PHE A 62 -1.66 -9.43 -1.85
C PHE A 62 -1.16 -10.27 -0.68
N GLN A 63 -0.83 -9.62 0.40
CA GLN A 63 -0.45 -10.24 1.66
C GLN A 63 -1.44 -9.82 2.74
N VAL A 64 -1.98 -10.78 3.48
CA VAL A 64 -2.87 -10.53 4.60
C VAL A 64 -2.11 -10.78 5.90
N VAL A 65 -1.92 -9.74 6.68
CA VAL A 65 -1.24 -9.78 7.97
C VAL A 65 -2.29 -9.92 9.06
N PHE A 66 -2.12 -10.93 9.90
CA PHE A 66 -3.02 -11.23 11.00
C PHE A 66 -2.81 -10.26 12.18
N PRO A 67 -3.84 -10.03 13.01
CA PRO A 67 -3.72 -9.21 14.21
C PRO A 67 -2.81 -9.86 15.28
N ASP A 68 -2.69 -11.17 15.23
CA ASP A 68 -1.84 -11.94 16.13
C ASP A 68 -0.47 -12.22 15.45
N PRO A 69 0.64 -11.75 16.01
CA PRO A 69 1.97 -11.93 15.44
C PRO A 69 2.43 -13.41 15.43
N SER A 70 1.77 -14.29 16.16
CA SER A 70 2.07 -15.73 16.12
C SER A 70 1.57 -16.40 14.84
N HIS A 71 0.67 -15.74 14.10
CA HIS A 71 0.19 -16.20 12.80
C HIS A 71 1.05 -15.60 11.69
N PRO A 72 1.71 -16.42 10.87
CA PRO A 72 2.47 -15.92 9.73
C PRO A 72 1.53 -15.24 8.71
N PRO A 73 1.96 -14.16 8.07
CA PRO A 73 1.15 -13.50 7.05
C PRO A 73 0.78 -14.46 5.91
N PHE A 74 -0.47 -14.38 5.47
CA PHE A 74 -0.95 -15.14 4.32
C PHE A 74 -0.57 -14.39 3.04
N ALA A 75 0.20 -15.02 2.17
CA ALA A 75 0.50 -14.51 0.84
C ALA A 75 -0.47 -15.11 -0.18
N GLY A 76 -1.23 -14.26 -0.85
CA GLY A 76 -2.10 -14.66 -1.96
C GLY A 76 -1.30 -14.99 -3.23
N GLN A 77 -1.98 -15.55 -4.21
CA GLN A 77 -1.41 -15.76 -5.54
C GLN A 77 -1.14 -14.43 -6.24
N PRO A 78 -0.08 -14.34 -7.05
CA PRO A 78 0.17 -13.16 -7.86
C PRO A 78 -0.93 -12.97 -8.92
N HIS A 79 -1.37 -11.73 -9.10
CA HIS A 79 -2.36 -11.34 -10.10
C HIS A 79 -1.80 -10.25 -11.00
N LYS A 80 -2.06 -10.36 -12.29
CA LYS A 80 -1.67 -9.34 -13.24
C LYS A 80 -2.72 -8.23 -13.29
N THR A 81 -2.26 -6.99 -13.26
CA THR A 81 -3.16 -5.83 -13.37
C THR A 81 -3.75 -5.72 -14.78
N THR A 82 -4.93 -5.15 -14.84
CA THR A 82 -5.58 -4.76 -16.09
C THR A 82 -4.82 -3.60 -16.76
N PRO A 83 -5.12 -3.27 -18.04
CA PRO A 83 -4.55 -2.09 -18.69
C PRO A 83 -4.81 -0.77 -17.95
N ASP A 84 -5.87 -0.71 -17.15
CA ASP A 84 -6.21 0.44 -16.31
C ASP A 84 -5.46 0.44 -14.96
N GLY A 85 -4.58 -0.53 -14.72
CA GLY A 85 -3.84 -0.66 -13.46
C GLY A 85 -4.70 -1.13 -12.28
N ALA A 86 -5.78 -1.85 -12.56
CA ALA A 86 -6.64 -2.44 -11.55
C ALA A 86 -6.35 -3.93 -11.36
N VAL A 87 -6.53 -4.41 -10.14
CA VAL A 87 -6.39 -5.83 -9.78
C VAL A 87 -7.43 -6.18 -8.74
N GLN A 88 -7.99 -7.38 -8.82
CA GLN A 88 -8.98 -7.87 -7.87
C GLN A 88 -8.66 -9.29 -7.45
N THR A 89 -8.82 -9.57 -6.16
CA THR A 89 -8.73 -10.92 -5.60
C THR A 89 -9.71 -11.06 -4.44
N THR A 90 -9.87 -12.27 -3.95
CA THR A 90 -10.76 -12.57 -2.81
C THR A 90 -9.99 -13.30 -1.73
N TYR A 91 -10.10 -12.82 -0.50
CA TYR A 91 -9.63 -13.50 0.70
C TYR A 91 -10.84 -14.03 1.48
N ARG A 92 -10.80 -15.30 1.85
CA ARG A 92 -11.82 -15.90 2.69
C ARG A 92 -11.26 -16.25 4.05
N ALA A 93 -11.83 -15.67 5.08
CA ALA A 93 -11.48 -16.00 6.45
C ALA A 93 -11.97 -17.40 6.81
N THR A 94 -11.07 -18.24 7.32
CA THR A 94 -11.35 -19.64 7.69
C THR A 94 -11.57 -19.78 9.20
N PRO A 95 -12.25 -20.84 9.65
CA PRO A 95 -12.33 -21.18 11.07
C PRO A 95 -10.90 -21.32 11.65
N GLY A 96 -10.67 -20.70 12.79
CA GLY A 96 -9.35 -20.63 13.43
C GLY A 96 -8.59 -19.32 13.18
N ASN A 97 -9.05 -18.49 12.26
CA ASN A 97 -8.50 -17.16 12.13
C ASN A 97 -8.89 -16.29 13.34
N PRO A 98 -7.92 -15.61 13.99
CA PRO A 98 -8.22 -14.78 15.15
C PRO A 98 -9.10 -13.58 14.79
N ASN A 99 -10.01 -13.21 15.68
CA ASN A 99 -10.77 -11.97 15.51
C ASN A 99 -9.85 -10.76 15.70
N GLY A 100 -10.09 -9.70 14.95
CA GLY A 100 -9.32 -8.47 15.06
C GLY A 100 -9.16 -7.73 13.75
N THR A 101 -8.27 -6.75 13.76
CA THR A 101 -7.96 -5.93 12.58
C THR A 101 -6.86 -6.59 11.75
N TYR A 102 -7.17 -6.89 10.53
CA TYR A 102 -6.26 -7.45 9.53
C TYR A 102 -5.71 -6.33 8.66
N THR A 103 -4.44 -6.41 8.34
CA THR A 103 -3.80 -5.49 7.39
C THR A 103 -3.57 -6.21 6.06
N VAL A 104 -4.07 -5.63 4.98
CA VAL A 104 -3.82 -6.11 3.62
C VAL A 104 -2.76 -5.24 3.00
N LYS A 105 -1.67 -5.86 2.55
CA LYS A 105 -0.60 -5.21 1.80
C LYS A 105 -0.61 -5.73 0.38
N ALA A 106 -0.58 -4.82 -0.57
CA ALA A 106 -0.40 -5.16 -1.98
C ALA A 106 0.95 -4.68 -2.45
N THR A 107 1.69 -5.55 -3.09
CA THR A 107 3.03 -5.24 -3.62
C THR A 107 3.09 -5.64 -5.09
N GLY A 108 3.38 -4.67 -5.94
CA GLY A 108 3.62 -4.89 -7.36
C GLY A 108 5.10 -5.10 -7.66
N ASP A 109 5.40 -5.90 -8.68
CA ASP A 109 6.76 -6.20 -9.12
C ASP A 109 7.48 -4.97 -9.73
N MET A 110 6.73 -3.96 -10.14
CA MET A 110 7.26 -2.68 -10.61
C MET A 110 7.40 -1.62 -9.50
N GLY A 111 7.24 -2.03 -8.25
CA GLY A 111 7.50 -1.22 -7.06
C GLY A 111 6.30 -0.45 -6.51
N THR A 112 5.11 -0.57 -7.10
CA THR A 112 3.89 0.02 -6.55
C THR A 112 3.44 -0.74 -5.31
N THR A 113 3.04 -0.03 -4.27
CA THR A 113 2.55 -0.65 -3.02
C THR A 113 1.28 0.02 -2.56
N GLY A 114 0.42 -0.74 -1.91
CA GLY A 114 -0.80 -0.23 -1.28
C GLY A 114 -1.10 -1.00 0.01
N GLU A 115 -1.83 -0.37 0.90
CA GLU A 115 -2.21 -0.98 2.17
C GLU A 115 -3.62 -0.53 2.57
N ASN A 116 -4.39 -1.43 3.17
CA ASN A 116 -5.67 -1.13 3.81
C ASN A 116 -5.97 -2.19 4.87
N THR A 117 -6.99 -1.95 5.69
CA THR A 117 -7.37 -2.85 6.79
C THR A 117 -8.83 -3.29 6.69
N PHE A 118 -9.14 -4.45 7.25
CA PHE A 118 -10.50 -4.92 7.50
C PHE A 118 -10.60 -5.57 8.87
N VAL A 119 -11.82 -5.72 9.39
CA VAL A 119 -12.04 -6.32 10.69
C VAL A 119 -12.70 -7.68 10.53
N LEU A 120 -12.09 -8.71 11.13
CA LEU A 120 -12.69 -10.02 11.29
C LEU A 120 -13.25 -10.14 12.70
N GLY A 121 -14.50 -10.49 12.81
CA GLY A 121 -15.18 -10.66 14.10
C GLY A 121 -16.67 -10.53 13.93
N SER A 122 -17.41 -10.77 15.02
CA SER A 122 -18.84 -10.47 15.04
C SER A 122 -19.03 -9.01 14.69
N ALA A 123 -19.79 -8.74 13.62
CA ALA A 123 -20.17 -7.38 13.31
C ALA A 123 -20.83 -6.78 14.56
N SER A 124 -20.14 -5.87 15.24
CA SER A 124 -20.81 -4.99 16.17
C SER A 124 -21.88 -4.29 15.33
N ALA A 125 -23.14 -4.51 15.64
CA ALA A 125 -24.25 -3.98 14.88
C ALA A 125 -23.97 -2.50 14.60
N ALA A 126 -23.82 -2.16 13.33
CA ALA A 126 -23.75 -0.78 12.93
C ALA A 126 -24.96 -0.10 13.55
N SER A 127 -24.74 0.92 14.37
CA SER A 127 -25.78 1.70 14.99
C SER A 127 -26.71 2.17 13.88
N THR A 128 -27.86 1.54 13.77
CA THR A 128 -28.92 2.02 12.90
C THR A 128 -29.23 3.42 13.39
N PRO A 129 -29.14 4.47 12.56
CA PRO A 129 -29.58 5.77 12.99
C PRO A 129 -31.05 5.62 13.36
N THR A 130 -31.36 5.73 14.64
CA THR A 130 -32.73 5.79 15.12
C THR A 130 -33.32 7.06 14.54
N THR A 131 -34.05 6.92 13.45
CA THR A 131 -34.91 7.98 12.95
C THR A 131 -35.99 8.19 13.99
N THR A 132 -35.78 9.16 14.86
CA THR A 132 -36.81 9.63 15.78
C THR A 132 -37.90 10.26 14.92
N ARG A 133 -38.90 9.47 14.64
CA ARG A 133 -40.14 9.94 14.02
C ARG A 133 -40.81 10.87 15.04
N ALA A 134 -40.78 12.17 14.77
CA ALA A 134 -41.54 13.15 15.54
C ALA A 134 -43.01 12.77 15.49
N ALA A 135 -43.58 12.50 16.67
CA ALA A 135 -45.02 12.29 16.84
C ALA A 135 -45.69 13.64 16.64
N THR A 136 -46.47 13.77 15.58
CA THR A 136 -47.32 14.91 15.36
C THR A 136 -48.52 14.76 16.31
N THR A 137 -48.55 15.52 17.39
CA THR A 137 -49.71 15.63 18.28
C THR A 137 -50.71 16.51 17.58
N THR A 138 -51.76 15.92 17.02
CA THR A 138 -52.92 16.66 16.56
C THR A 138 -53.80 16.95 17.78
N THR A 139 -53.82 18.19 18.21
CA THR A 139 -54.79 18.69 19.18
C THR A 139 -56.03 19.10 18.43
N LYS A 140 -57.13 18.53 18.82
CA LYS A 140 -58.47 18.88 18.36
C LYS A 140 -59.03 19.99 19.26
#